data_ac86abb4d351bb83e9bcd8ce56473130
#
_entry.id   ac86abb4d351bb83e9bcd8ce56473130
#
_cell.length_a   1.000
_cell.length_b   1.000
_cell.length_c   1.000
_cell.angle_alpha   90.00
_cell.angle_beta   90.00
_cell.angle_gamma   90.00
#
_symmetry.space_group_name_H-M   'P 1'
#
loop_
_entity.id
_entity.type
_entity.pdbx_description
1 polymer ?
#
loop_
_entity_poly.entity_id
_entity_poly.type
_entity_poly.pdbx_seq_one_letter_code
_entity_poly.pdbx_strand_id
1 'polypeptide(L)'
;MKTIMSCLALLAMATFTSPMFAQEPTLTSVEAKFDTTTHNKNTNSKLDVYFKTGGGHEVAKSEGNEGDWKRNASHTITLQVESNPTKGEVENGSFSLTFHPQGADKWEFNYKVTLRFSDGSVIRKDFNGCVLTQHDATRTDSL
;
A
#
# COMPACT_ATOMS: atom_id res chain seq x y z
N MET A 1 8.34 -8.45 -83.88
CA MET A 1 8.77 -7.77 -82.64
C MET A 1 7.67 -7.94 -81.58
N LYS A 2 7.91 -8.72 -80.52
CA LYS A 2 6.97 -8.92 -79.39
C LYS A 2 7.54 -8.22 -78.21
N THR A 3 6.87 -7.14 -77.81
CA THR A 3 7.19 -6.35 -76.61
C THR A 3 6.61 -7.05 -75.37
N ILE A 4 7.46 -7.52 -74.45
CA ILE A 4 7.05 -8.10 -73.18
C ILE A 4 6.96 -6.97 -72.15
N MET A 5 5.75 -6.64 -71.70
CA MET A 5 5.49 -5.75 -70.57
C MET A 5 5.66 -6.50 -69.27
N SER A 6 6.70 -6.15 -68.51
CA SER A 6 6.97 -6.68 -67.18
C SER A 6 6.17 -5.88 -66.13
N CYS A 7 5.15 -6.47 -65.55
CA CYS A 7 4.41 -5.90 -64.42
C CYS A 7 5.16 -6.15 -63.12
N LEU A 8 5.74 -5.08 -62.54
CA LEU A 8 6.38 -5.12 -61.25
C LEU A 8 5.30 -4.92 -60.16
N ALA A 9 4.88 -6.00 -59.49
CA ALA A 9 3.95 -5.90 -58.36
C ALA A 9 4.70 -5.47 -57.10
N LEU A 10 4.44 -4.26 -56.63
CA LEU A 10 4.99 -3.75 -55.38
C LEU A 10 4.13 -4.31 -54.22
N LEU A 11 4.67 -5.25 -53.44
CA LEU A 11 4.02 -5.80 -52.26
C LEU A 11 4.29 -4.87 -51.06
N ALA A 12 3.32 -4.03 -50.69
CA ALA A 12 3.39 -3.16 -49.51
C ALA A 12 3.15 -4.03 -48.27
N MET A 13 4.21 -4.33 -47.52
CA MET A 13 4.10 -4.92 -46.17
C MET A 13 3.62 -3.87 -45.19
N ALA A 14 2.35 -3.91 -44.81
CA ALA A 14 1.81 -3.14 -43.69
C ALA A 14 2.29 -3.74 -42.36
N THR A 15 3.26 -3.12 -41.70
CA THR A 15 3.68 -3.47 -40.35
C THR A 15 2.60 -3.00 -39.37
N PHE A 16 1.78 -3.92 -38.90
CA PHE A 16 0.87 -3.67 -37.77
C PHE A 16 1.70 -3.58 -36.49
N THR A 17 2.04 -2.36 -36.06
CA THR A 17 2.53 -2.14 -34.71
C THR A 17 1.32 -2.20 -33.78
N SER A 18 1.13 -3.35 -33.11
CA SER A 18 0.16 -3.46 -32.02
C SER A 18 0.52 -2.44 -30.95
N PRO A 19 -0.43 -1.61 -30.46
CA PRO A 19 -0.16 -0.73 -29.32
C PRO A 19 0.23 -1.60 -28.14
N MET A 20 1.46 -1.46 -27.67
CA MET A 20 1.93 -2.04 -26.42
C MET A 20 1.23 -1.27 -25.31
N PHE A 21 0.12 -1.79 -24.78
CA PHE A 21 -0.49 -1.27 -23.58
C PHE A 21 0.54 -1.41 -22.45
N ALA A 22 1.04 -0.28 -21.94
CA ALA A 22 1.90 -0.30 -20.77
C ALA A 22 1.10 -0.93 -19.61
N GLN A 23 1.64 -2.00 -19.01
CA GLN A 23 1.02 -2.65 -17.89
C GLN A 23 0.92 -1.64 -16.74
N GLU A 24 -0.26 -1.54 -16.12
CA GLU A 24 -0.46 -0.66 -14.96
C GLU A 24 0.46 -1.08 -13.81
N PRO A 25 1.15 -0.13 -13.13
CA PRO A 25 2.03 -0.45 -12.01
C PRO A 25 1.29 -1.19 -10.90
N THR A 26 1.92 -2.21 -10.32
CA THR A 26 1.35 -3.01 -9.24
C THR A 26 2.06 -2.76 -7.92
N LEU A 27 1.33 -2.92 -6.81
CA LEU A 27 1.84 -2.76 -5.45
C LEU A 27 2.91 -3.82 -5.15
N THR A 28 4.08 -3.38 -4.66
CA THR A 28 5.21 -4.26 -4.34
C THR A 28 5.60 -4.24 -2.87
N SER A 29 5.34 -3.14 -2.15
CA SER A 29 5.60 -3.07 -0.72
C SER A 29 4.70 -2.05 -0.03
N VAL A 30 4.38 -2.34 1.23
CA VAL A 30 3.61 -1.46 2.12
C VAL A 30 4.34 -1.35 3.44
N GLU A 31 4.61 -0.12 3.88
CA GLU A 31 5.24 0.18 5.16
C GLU A 31 4.36 1.17 5.94
N ALA A 32 4.26 0.95 7.26
CA ALA A 32 3.67 1.90 8.20
C ALA A 32 4.69 2.25 9.27
N LYS A 33 5.06 3.54 9.36
CA LYS A 33 5.96 4.05 10.40
C LYS A 33 5.12 4.79 11.43
N PHE A 34 5.23 4.39 12.69
CA PHE A 34 4.53 4.95 13.83
C PHE A 34 5.50 5.76 14.68
N ASP A 35 5.14 6.98 14.98
CA ASP A 35 5.87 7.89 15.87
C ASP A 35 5.03 8.10 17.14
N THR A 36 5.39 7.44 18.25
CA THR A 36 4.70 7.54 19.53
C THR A 36 4.87 8.94 20.12
N THR A 37 3.78 9.61 20.48
CA THR A 37 3.80 10.98 20.97
C THR A 37 3.78 11.04 22.50
N THR A 38 2.63 11.05 23.13
CA THR A 38 2.48 11.32 24.57
C THR A 38 2.36 10.07 25.42
N HIS A 39 1.57 9.09 24.98
CA HIS A 39 1.32 7.85 25.71
C HIS A 39 1.91 6.66 24.96
N ASN A 40 2.69 5.85 25.65
CA ASN A 40 3.36 4.68 25.11
C ASN A 40 2.36 3.56 24.78
N LYS A 41 2.70 2.73 23.79
CA LYS A 41 2.10 1.42 23.64
C LYS A 41 2.85 0.43 24.56
N ASN A 42 2.14 -0.24 25.44
CA ASN A 42 2.74 -1.21 26.37
C ASN A 42 3.30 -2.45 25.66
N THR A 43 4.29 -3.08 26.27
CA THR A 43 5.00 -4.24 25.71
C THR A 43 4.07 -5.38 25.29
N ASN A 44 3.06 -5.67 26.11
CA ASN A 44 2.14 -6.81 25.87
C ASN A 44 0.89 -6.43 25.05
N SER A 45 0.72 -5.14 24.75
CA SER A 45 -0.35 -4.71 23.85
C SER A 45 0.07 -4.96 22.41
N LYS A 46 -0.87 -5.48 21.58
CA LYS A 46 -0.62 -5.83 20.19
C LYS A 46 -1.30 -4.86 19.25
N LEU A 47 -0.71 -4.70 18.07
CA LEU A 47 -1.29 -3.92 16.98
C LEU A 47 -1.36 -4.79 15.72
N ASP A 48 -2.53 -4.86 15.12
CA ASP A 48 -2.73 -5.38 13.78
C ASP A 48 -2.91 -4.21 12.81
N VAL A 49 -2.28 -4.33 11.65
CA VAL A 49 -2.31 -3.32 10.59
C VAL A 49 -2.75 -3.99 9.30
N TYR A 50 -3.78 -3.45 8.68
CA TYR A 50 -4.33 -3.95 7.42
C TYR A 50 -4.39 -2.83 6.40
N PHE A 51 -4.06 -3.14 5.16
CA PHE A 51 -4.28 -2.27 4.02
C PHE A 51 -5.28 -2.89 3.06
N LYS A 52 -6.31 -2.11 2.68
CA LYS A 52 -7.38 -2.52 1.77
C LYS A 52 -7.45 -1.59 0.57
N THR A 53 -7.82 -2.14 -0.59
CA THR A 53 -8.15 -1.35 -1.78
C THR A 53 -9.40 -0.49 -1.58
N GLY A 54 -9.68 0.43 -2.50
CA GLY A 54 -10.93 1.19 -2.51
C GLY A 54 -12.19 0.32 -2.61
N GLY A 55 -12.07 -0.90 -3.17
CA GLY A 55 -13.13 -1.92 -3.19
C GLY A 55 -13.27 -2.73 -1.89
N GLY A 56 -12.46 -2.46 -0.86
CA GLY A 56 -12.50 -3.12 0.45
C GLY A 56 -11.76 -4.46 0.51
N HIS A 57 -11.05 -4.88 -0.54
CA HIS A 57 -10.24 -6.11 -0.54
C HIS A 57 -8.94 -5.89 0.24
N GLU A 58 -8.68 -6.75 1.22
CA GLU A 58 -7.41 -6.78 1.94
C GLU A 58 -6.30 -7.25 1.01
N VAL A 59 -5.21 -6.47 0.95
CA VAL A 59 -4.10 -6.73 0.03
C VAL A 59 -2.75 -6.79 0.73
N ALA A 60 -2.66 -6.24 1.95
CA ALA A 60 -1.47 -6.37 2.79
C ALA A 60 -1.84 -6.29 4.27
N LYS A 61 -1.08 -7.02 5.09
CA LYS A 61 -1.28 -7.03 6.55
C LYS A 61 -0.01 -7.28 7.35
N SER A 62 -0.06 -6.91 8.62
CA SER A 62 0.87 -7.33 9.66
C SER A 62 0.11 -7.44 10.97
N GLU A 63 0.13 -8.59 11.59
CA GLU A 63 -0.66 -8.91 12.79
C GLU A 63 0.24 -9.18 14.00
N GLY A 64 -0.29 -8.94 15.20
CA GLY A 64 0.37 -9.27 16.45
C GLY A 64 1.63 -8.46 16.75
N ASN A 65 1.73 -7.22 16.27
CA ASN A 65 2.91 -6.38 16.49
C ASN A 65 3.01 -5.98 17.96
N GLU A 66 3.92 -6.61 18.67
CA GLU A 66 4.21 -6.40 20.09
C GLU A 66 5.37 -5.41 20.29
N GLY A 67 5.68 -5.12 21.55
CA GLY A 67 6.81 -4.31 21.98
C GLY A 67 6.41 -3.05 22.71
N ASP A 68 7.33 -2.56 23.53
CA ASP A 68 7.20 -1.29 24.25
C ASP A 68 7.57 -0.13 23.31
N TRP A 69 6.56 0.52 22.74
CA TRP A 69 6.76 1.67 21.84
C TRP A 69 6.73 2.96 22.67
N LYS A 70 7.92 3.34 23.11
CA LYS A 70 8.14 4.46 24.02
C LYS A 70 7.81 5.80 23.38
N ARG A 71 7.45 6.76 24.21
CA ARG A 71 7.28 8.15 23.82
C ARG A 71 8.52 8.68 23.09
N ASN A 72 8.31 9.43 22.03
CA ASN A 72 9.33 9.99 21.15
C ASN A 72 10.16 8.92 20.40
N ALA A 73 9.69 7.67 20.34
CA ALA A 73 10.31 6.62 19.55
C ALA A 73 9.51 6.34 18.28
N SER A 74 10.20 5.89 17.26
CA SER A 74 9.61 5.47 15.98
C SER A 74 9.71 3.96 15.81
N HIS A 75 8.64 3.35 15.28
CA HIS A 75 8.59 1.94 14.90
C HIS A 75 8.08 1.81 13.48
N THR A 76 8.75 1.02 12.67
CA THR A 76 8.34 0.72 11.30
C THR A 76 7.86 -0.71 11.20
N ILE A 77 6.68 -0.91 10.66
CA ILE A 77 6.09 -2.21 10.32
C ILE A 77 6.08 -2.33 8.81
N THR A 78 6.63 -3.41 8.28
CA THR A 78 6.45 -3.81 6.87
C THR A 78 5.29 -4.80 6.81
N LEU A 79 4.25 -4.48 6.05
CA LEU A 79 3.12 -5.37 5.86
C LEU A 79 3.48 -6.44 4.82
N GLN A 80 3.02 -7.66 5.05
CA GLN A 80 3.08 -8.72 4.06
C GLN A 80 2.06 -8.44 2.96
N VAL A 81 2.52 -8.25 1.71
CA VAL A 81 1.67 -8.07 0.54
C VAL A 81 1.16 -9.44 0.11
N GLU A 82 -0.15 -9.66 0.12
CA GLU A 82 -0.80 -10.93 -0.19
C GLU A 82 -1.31 -10.99 -1.64
N SER A 83 -1.48 -9.82 -2.27
CA SER A 83 -1.84 -9.69 -3.68
C SER A 83 -1.17 -8.43 -4.26
N ASN A 84 -1.06 -8.37 -5.58
CA ASN A 84 -0.42 -7.26 -6.27
C ASN A 84 -1.47 -6.40 -7.00
N PRO A 85 -2.31 -5.63 -6.28
CA PRO A 85 -3.29 -4.76 -6.92
C PRO A 85 -2.60 -3.69 -7.74
N THR A 86 -3.29 -3.20 -8.74
CA THR A 86 -2.81 -2.07 -9.56
C THR A 86 -2.81 -0.78 -8.75
N LYS A 87 -2.07 0.20 -9.21
CA LYS A 87 -2.00 1.52 -8.55
C LYS A 87 -3.37 2.18 -8.47
N GLY A 88 -4.19 2.09 -9.51
CA GLY A 88 -5.55 2.62 -9.52
C GLY A 88 -6.46 1.97 -8.47
N GLU A 89 -6.32 0.65 -8.23
CA GLU A 89 -7.11 -0.05 -7.20
C GLU A 89 -6.76 0.40 -5.78
N VAL A 90 -5.54 0.86 -5.53
CA VAL A 90 -5.10 1.27 -4.18
C VAL A 90 -5.24 2.76 -3.89
N GLU A 91 -5.42 3.63 -4.88
CA GLU A 91 -5.50 5.09 -4.71
C GLU A 91 -6.61 5.55 -3.76
N ASN A 92 -7.72 4.81 -3.70
CA ASN A 92 -8.82 5.06 -2.75
C ASN A 92 -8.86 4.02 -1.63
N GLY A 93 -7.73 3.43 -1.33
CA GLY A 93 -7.59 2.43 -0.29
C GLY A 93 -7.66 3.01 1.13
N SER A 94 -7.61 2.11 2.12
CA SER A 94 -7.64 2.50 3.52
C SER A 94 -6.70 1.64 4.36
N PHE A 95 -6.15 2.24 5.42
CA PHE A 95 -5.46 1.54 6.49
C PHE A 95 -6.41 1.33 7.66
N SER A 96 -6.48 0.11 8.15
CA SER A 96 -7.20 -0.25 9.37
C SER A 96 -6.21 -0.70 10.43
N LEU A 97 -6.29 -0.09 11.61
CA LEU A 97 -5.50 -0.42 12.79
C LEU A 97 -6.43 -1.08 13.80
N THR A 98 -6.04 -2.23 14.35
CA THR A 98 -6.74 -2.89 15.45
C THR A 98 -5.78 -3.05 16.62
N PHE A 99 -6.09 -2.40 17.74
CA PHE A 99 -5.30 -2.40 18.95
C PHE A 99 -5.87 -3.42 19.93
N HIS A 100 -5.01 -4.27 20.46
CA HIS A 100 -5.34 -5.28 21.49
C HIS A 100 -4.65 -4.89 22.80
N PRO A 101 -5.21 -3.94 23.57
CA PRO A 101 -4.58 -3.42 24.77
C PRO A 101 -4.54 -4.47 25.89
N GLN A 102 -3.48 -4.44 26.68
CA GLN A 102 -3.41 -5.15 27.95
C GLN A 102 -3.78 -4.17 29.07
N GLY A 103 -4.96 -4.41 29.67
CA GLY A 103 -5.50 -3.52 30.70
C GLY A 103 -5.96 -2.17 30.13
N ALA A 104 -5.81 -1.12 30.91
CA ALA A 104 -6.22 0.25 30.56
C ALA A 104 -5.17 1.00 29.72
N ASP A 105 -4.56 0.33 28.75
CA ASP A 105 -3.56 0.95 27.88
C ASP A 105 -4.18 2.00 26.96
N LYS A 106 -3.46 3.11 26.81
CA LYS A 106 -3.76 4.18 25.87
C LYS A 106 -2.50 4.49 25.07
N TRP A 107 -2.60 4.51 23.76
CA TRP A 107 -1.49 4.85 22.88
C TRP A 107 -1.82 6.05 22.00
N GLU A 108 -0.94 7.05 22.04
CA GLU A 108 -1.03 8.26 21.24
C GLU A 108 0.15 8.33 20.25
N PHE A 109 -0.16 8.53 18.98
CA PHE A 109 0.85 8.46 17.92
C PHE A 109 0.46 9.27 16.68
N ASN A 110 1.46 9.51 15.85
CA ASN A 110 1.28 9.83 14.44
C ASN A 110 1.75 8.64 13.62
N TYR A 111 1.26 8.47 12.40
CA TYR A 111 1.84 7.46 11.54
C TYR A 111 1.87 7.91 10.09
N LYS A 112 2.85 7.38 9.36
CA LYS A 112 3.06 7.58 7.94
C LYS A 112 3.01 6.24 7.24
N VAL A 113 2.28 6.17 6.14
CA VAL A 113 2.27 5.00 5.28
C VAL A 113 3.03 5.29 3.99
N THR A 114 3.68 4.25 3.47
CA THR A 114 4.43 4.31 2.21
C THR A 114 4.09 3.08 1.39
N LEU A 115 3.52 3.28 0.22
CA LEU A 115 3.24 2.25 -0.77
C LEU A 115 4.22 2.41 -1.93
N ARG A 116 4.87 1.32 -2.34
CA ARG A 116 5.79 1.29 -3.49
C ARG A 116 5.22 0.42 -4.59
N PHE A 117 5.46 0.81 -5.83
CA PHE A 117 4.95 0.14 -7.01
C PHE A 117 6.06 -0.40 -7.90
N SER A 118 5.71 -1.31 -8.81
CA SER A 118 6.63 -2.01 -9.72
C SER A 118 7.39 -1.08 -10.68
N ASP A 119 6.87 0.11 -10.94
CA ASP A 119 7.51 1.16 -11.75
C ASP A 119 8.42 2.09 -10.94
N GLY A 120 8.59 1.84 -9.62
CA GLY A 120 9.35 2.67 -8.70
C GLY A 120 8.57 3.88 -8.15
N SER A 121 7.33 4.10 -8.59
CA SER A 121 6.50 5.18 -8.03
C SER A 121 6.12 4.89 -6.57
N VAL A 122 5.81 5.95 -5.81
CA VAL A 122 5.54 5.86 -4.38
C VAL A 122 4.34 6.75 -4.01
N ILE A 123 3.43 6.20 -3.22
CA ILE A 123 2.39 6.98 -2.52
C ILE A 123 2.79 7.09 -1.05
N ARG A 124 2.67 8.30 -0.47
CA ARG A 124 2.89 8.56 0.96
C ARG A 124 1.72 9.33 1.53
N LYS A 125 1.32 8.96 2.76
CA LYS A 125 0.28 9.67 3.50
C LYS A 125 0.67 9.74 4.97
N ASP A 126 0.45 10.92 5.57
CA ASP A 126 0.67 11.15 6.99
C ASP A 126 -0.68 11.27 7.71
N PHE A 127 -0.77 10.64 8.89
CA PHE A 127 -1.92 10.68 9.77
C PHE A 127 -1.45 11.14 11.16
N ASN A 128 -2.04 12.22 11.67
CA ASN A 128 -1.59 12.86 12.90
C ASN A 128 -2.67 12.82 13.98
N GLY A 129 -2.24 12.89 15.25
CA GLY A 129 -3.12 12.97 16.40
C GLY A 129 -3.97 11.70 16.59
N CYS A 130 -3.40 10.54 16.27
CA CYS A 130 -4.06 9.25 16.41
C CYS A 130 -4.06 8.81 17.87
N VAL A 131 -5.19 8.24 18.32
CA VAL A 131 -5.34 7.69 19.66
C VAL A 131 -6.03 6.32 19.55
N LEU A 132 -5.50 5.33 20.25
CA LEU A 132 -6.12 4.02 20.44
C LEU A 132 -6.15 3.69 21.93
N THR A 133 -7.27 3.12 22.39
CA THR A 133 -7.51 2.77 23.80
C THR A 133 -8.26 1.45 23.90
N GLN A 134 -8.46 0.94 25.10
CA GLN A 134 -9.31 -0.24 25.31
C GLN A 134 -10.79 -0.04 24.90
N HIS A 135 -11.27 1.19 24.85
CA HIS A 135 -12.66 1.52 24.50
C HIS A 135 -12.82 1.95 23.04
N ASP A 136 -11.73 2.43 22.43
CA ASP A 136 -11.63 2.82 21.03
C ASP A 136 -10.39 2.15 20.44
N ALA A 137 -10.54 0.87 20.18
CA ALA A 137 -9.43 -0.02 19.82
C ALA A 137 -9.22 -0.16 18.30
N THR A 138 -10.06 0.47 17.50
CA THR A 138 -9.97 0.40 16.04
C THR A 138 -9.93 1.79 15.40
N ARG A 139 -9.18 1.89 14.32
CA ARG A 139 -9.10 3.11 13.52
C ARG A 139 -9.00 2.76 12.05
N THR A 140 -9.69 3.49 11.20
CA THR A 140 -9.58 3.38 9.74
C THR A 140 -9.35 4.77 9.14
N ASP A 141 -8.29 4.89 8.35
CA ASP A 141 -7.91 6.12 7.67
C ASP A 141 -7.80 5.87 6.17
N SER A 142 -8.36 6.77 5.35
CA SER A 142 -8.30 6.69 3.88
C SER A 142 -7.01 7.32 3.33
N LEU A 143 -6.51 6.75 2.23
CA LEU A 143 -5.39 7.29 1.45
C LEU A 143 -5.71 8.65 0.83
#